data_1b51c58384fe2d53bef2879c7877d034
#
_entry.id   1b51c58384fe2d53bef2879c7877d034
#
_cell.length_a   1.000
_cell.length_b   1.000
_cell.length_c   1.000
_cell.angle_alpha   90.00
_cell.angle_beta   90.00
_cell.angle_gamma   90.00
#
_symmetry.space_group_name_H-M   'P 1'
#
loop_
_entity.id
_entity.type
_entity.pdbx_description
1 polymer ?
#
loop_
_entity_poly.entity_id
_entity_poly.type
_entity_poly.pdbx_seq_one_letter_code
_entity_poly.pdbx_strand_id
1 'polypeptide(L)'
;MMTFFPAMLSATCLYTANCCSSVGEVADAAQNIGRYTGIPIVRIDEEMCREAVRLGKRVGVLATLPTTLEPTKNTVSRVAREMNSHVELVDGLVDAFGADQNKFKALLCAKAEEIADQVDVVLLAQGSMAYAEDAIHEKIGKPVLSSPRFGAQALAKALQEKGM
;
A
#
# COMPACT_ATOMS: atom_id res chain seq x y z
N MET A 1 3.98 6.30 -18.82
CA MET A 1 2.65 6.65 -18.29
C MET A 1 1.63 5.80 -19.03
N MET A 2 1.27 4.65 -18.46
CA MET A 2 0.29 3.74 -19.09
C MET A 2 -1.10 4.30 -18.87
N THR A 3 -1.75 4.67 -19.94
CA THR A 3 -3.15 5.13 -19.97
C THR A 3 -4.08 3.92 -19.74
N PHE A 4 -4.41 3.66 -18.49
CA PHE A 4 -5.32 2.58 -18.10
C PHE A 4 -6.81 2.88 -18.31
N PHE A 5 -7.17 4.08 -18.72
CA PHE A 5 -8.58 4.51 -18.75
C PHE A 5 -9.44 4.03 -19.93
N PRO A 6 -8.94 3.83 -21.15
CA PRO A 6 -9.81 3.43 -22.26
C PRO A 6 -10.25 1.95 -22.24
N ALA A 7 -9.49 1.07 -21.58
CA ALA A 7 -9.84 -0.36 -21.50
C ALA A 7 -10.94 -0.69 -20.48
N MET A 8 -11.33 0.28 -19.64
CA MET A 8 -12.29 0.09 -18.54
C MET A 8 -13.75 0.07 -19.00
N LEU A 9 -14.04 0.46 -20.22
CA LEU A 9 -15.42 0.55 -20.75
C LEU A 9 -15.83 -0.63 -21.63
N SER A 10 -15.02 -1.69 -21.68
CA SER A 10 -15.42 -2.92 -22.35
C SER A 10 -16.51 -3.62 -21.52
N ALA A 11 -17.58 -4.09 -22.17
CA ALA A 11 -18.63 -4.88 -21.54
C ALA A 11 -18.14 -6.19 -20.89
N THR A 12 -16.86 -6.51 -21.05
CA THR A 12 -16.17 -7.66 -20.44
C THR A 12 -15.31 -7.30 -19.23
N CYS A 13 -15.23 -6.03 -18.82
CA CYS A 13 -14.45 -5.64 -17.64
C CYS A 13 -15.24 -6.00 -16.37
N LEU A 14 -14.79 -7.00 -15.65
CA LEU A 14 -15.44 -7.52 -14.46
C LEU A 14 -14.96 -6.82 -13.16
N TYR A 15 -13.79 -6.19 -13.19
CA TYR A 15 -13.19 -5.47 -12.08
C TYR A 15 -12.09 -4.53 -12.56
N THR A 16 -11.66 -3.63 -11.68
CA THR A 16 -10.50 -2.76 -11.89
C THR A 16 -9.62 -2.77 -10.67
N ALA A 17 -8.32 -2.96 -10.85
CA ALA A 17 -7.34 -2.84 -9.78
C ALA A 17 -6.44 -1.62 -9.99
N ASN A 18 -6.32 -0.77 -8.97
CA ASN A 18 -5.33 0.29 -8.90
C ASN A 18 -4.08 -0.25 -8.21
N CYS A 19 -2.99 -0.41 -8.95
CA CYS A 19 -1.73 -0.97 -8.48
C CYS A 19 -0.67 0.09 -8.14
N CYS A 20 -1.06 1.37 -8.06
CA CYS A 20 -0.14 2.47 -7.80
C CYS A 20 -0.65 3.35 -6.65
N SER A 21 0.04 3.35 -5.52
CA SER A 21 -0.33 4.15 -4.35
C SER A 21 -0.30 5.65 -4.62
N SER A 22 0.61 6.13 -5.48
CA SER A 22 0.72 7.56 -5.84
C SER A 22 -0.53 8.13 -6.53
N VAL A 23 -1.36 7.29 -7.15
CA VAL A 23 -2.65 7.67 -7.77
C VAL A 23 -3.85 7.03 -7.06
N GLY A 24 -3.66 6.61 -5.81
CA GLY A 24 -4.71 5.96 -5.02
C GLY A 24 -5.93 6.85 -4.79
N GLU A 25 -5.76 8.15 -4.63
CA GLU A 25 -6.86 9.11 -4.47
C GLU A 25 -7.76 9.18 -5.72
N VAL A 26 -7.19 8.95 -6.92
CA VAL A 26 -7.99 8.82 -8.15
C VAL A 26 -8.84 7.55 -8.12
N ALA A 27 -8.31 6.45 -7.57
CA ALA A 27 -9.07 5.22 -7.39
C ALA A 27 -10.21 5.41 -6.38
N ASP A 28 -9.98 6.15 -5.29
CA ASP A 28 -11.03 6.49 -4.30
C ASP A 28 -12.17 7.31 -4.95
N ALA A 29 -11.83 8.31 -5.75
CA ALA A 29 -12.82 9.06 -6.51
C ALA A 29 -13.60 8.18 -7.51
N ALA A 30 -12.91 7.22 -8.14
CA ALA A 30 -13.52 6.29 -9.09
C ALA A 30 -14.37 5.19 -8.41
N GLN A 31 -14.20 4.91 -7.11
CA GLN A 31 -15.01 3.91 -6.39
C GLN A 31 -16.51 4.22 -6.44
N ASN A 32 -16.90 5.48 -6.44
CA ASN A 32 -18.31 5.87 -6.59
C ASN A 32 -18.86 5.46 -7.97
N ILE A 33 -18.06 5.62 -9.02
CA ILE A 33 -18.40 5.15 -10.38
C ILE A 33 -18.50 3.63 -10.38
N GLY A 34 -17.56 2.94 -9.71
CA GLY A 34 -17.59 1.48 -9.56
C GLY A 34 -18.86 0.98 -8.88
N ARG A 35 -19.31 1.64 -7.82
CA ARG A 35 -20.59 1.31 -7.15
C ARG A 35 -21.78 1.49 -8.07
N TYR A 36 -21.81 2.55 -8.86
CA TYR A 36 -22.90 2.83 -9.79
C TYR A 36 -22.94 1.86 -10.97
N THR A 37 -21.79 1.47 -11.52
CA THR A 37 -21.67 0.56 -12.65
C THR A 37 -21.66 -0.91 -12.23
N GLY A 38 -21.58 -1.21 -10.94
CA GLY A 38 -21.43 -2.57 -10.44
C GLY A 38 -20.05 -3.20 -10.71
N ILE A 39 -19.04 -2.40 -11.12
CA ILE A 39 -17.68 -2.86 -11.36
C ILE A 39 -16.83 -2.51 -10.14
N PRO A 40 -16.32 -3.47 -9.35
CA PRO A 40 -15.47 -3.17 -8.20
C PRO A 40 -14.19 -2.50 -8.62
N ILE A 41 -13.80 -1.47 -7.88
CA ILE A 41 -12.49 -0.82 -8.01
C ILE A 41 -11.70 -1.16 -6.75
N VAL A 42 -10.65 -1.96 -6.91
CA VAL A 42 -9.81 -2.45 -5.83
C VAL A 42 -8.52 -1.65 -5.79
N ARG A 43 -8.19 -1.10 -4.62
CA ARG A 43 -6.85 -0.53 -4.35
C ARG A 43 -5.94 -1.63 -3.80
N ILE A 44 -4.73 -1.72 -4.35
CA ILE A 44 -3.75 -2.72 -3.92
C ILE A 44 -3.25 -2.49 -2.48
N ASP A 45 -3.23 -1.23 -2.03
CA ASP A 45 -2.63 -0.79 -0.77
C ASP A 45 -3.64 -0.69 0.40
N GLU A 46 -4.94 -0.69 0.13
CA GLU A 46 -5.95 -0.41 1.16
C GLU A 46 -5.99 -1.48 2.26
N GLU A 47 -6.05 -2.76 1.89
CA GLU A 47 -6.08 -3.85 2.89
C GLU A 47 -4.75 -3.99 3.65
N MET A 48 -3.61 -3.66 3.03
CA MET A 48 -2.34 -3.54 3.72
C MET A 48 -2.40 -2.45 4.81
N CYS A 49 -2.97 -1.29 4.50
CA CYS A 49 -3.16 -0.21 5.48
C CYS A 49 -4.12 -0.62 6.61
N ARG A 50 -5.21 -1.36 6.31
CA ARG A 50 -6.12 -1.90 7.33
C ARG A 50 -5.42 -2.86 8.28
N GLU A 51 -4.58 -3.73 7.73
CA GLU A 51 -3.79 -4.66 8.56
C GLU A 51 -2.78 -3.91 9.43
N ALA A 52 -2.10 -2.89 8.92
CA ALA A 52 -1.20 -2.08 9.73
C ALA A 52 -1.91 -1.42 10.93
N VAL A 53 -3.12 -0.88 10.73
CA VAL A 53 -3.93 -0.28 11.79
C VAL A 53 -4.36 -1.32 12.84
N ARG A 54 -4.52 -2.59 12.46
CA ARG A 54 -4.81 -3.69 13.40
C ARG A 54 -3.58 -4.07 14.23
N LEU A 55 -2.41 -4.08 13.60
CA LEU A 55 -1.16 -4.55 14.20
C LEU A 55 -0.53 -3.56 15.17
N GLY A 56 -0.77 -2.26 15.01
CA GLY A 56 -0.12 -1.28 15.88
C GLY A 56 -0.73 0.12 15.84
N LYS A 57 -0.25 0.95 16.77
CA LYS A 57 -0.64 2.35 16.86
C LYS A 57 0.39 3.30 16.24
N ARG A 58 1.63 2.85 16.09
CA ARG A 58 2.73 3.61 15.49
C ARG A 58 3.11 2.92 14.20
N VAL A 59 2.78 3.55 13.09
CA VAL A 59 2.96 2.97 11.75
C VAL A 59 4.08 3.70 11.02
N GLY A 60 5.18 3.01 10.76
CA GLY A 60 6.25 3.50 9.91
C GLY A 60 5.92 3.32 8.43
N VAL A 61 6.16 4.34 7.62
CA VAL A 61 5.91 4.27 6.17
C VAL A 61 7.23 4.48 5.43
N LEU A 62 7.78 3.41 4.84
CA LEU A 62 8.97 3.50 3.99
C LEU A 62 8.59 3.81 2.55
N ALA A 63 9.17 4.86 2.00
CA ALA A 63 8.99 5.28 0.61
C ALA A 63 10.27 5.87 0.04
N THR A 64 10.43 5.87 -1.29
CA THR A 64 11.56 6.51 -1.96
C THR A 64 11.24 7.92 -2.47
N LEU A 65 9.96 8.27 -2.53
CA LEU A 65 9.50 9.55 -3.04
C LEU A 65 8.41 10.14 -2.13
N PRO A 66 8.44 11.47 -1.89
CA PRO A 66 7.37 12.16 -1.17
C PRO A 66 5.99 11.95 -1.83
N THR A 67 5.96 11.89 -3.17
CA THR A 67 4.74 11.63 -3.96
C THR A 67 4.14 10.24 -3.77
N THR A 68 4.84 9.32 -3.11
CA THR A 68 4.32 8.01 -2.70
C THR A 68 4.09 7.97 -1.19
N LEU A 69 4.95 8.62 -0.41
CA LEU A 69 4.85 8.70 1.04
C LEU A 69 3.51 9.31 1.49
N GLU A 70 3.21 10.52 1.03
CA GLU A 70 2.02 11.25 1.46
C GLU A 70 0.69 10.54 1.08
N PRO A 71 0.47 10.05 -0.14
CA PRO A 71 -0.74 9.28 -0.45
C PRO A 71 -0.89 8.02 0.40
N THR A 72 0.20 7.33 0.73
CA THR A 72 0.15 6.16 1.61
C THR A 72 -0.25 6.55 3.03
N LYS A 73 0.33 7.61 3.60
CA LYS A 73 -0.03 8.15 4.92
C LYS A 73 -1.50 8.59 4.96
N ASN A 74 -1.98 9.25 3.91
CA ASN A 74 -3.39 9.64 3.78
C ASN A 74 -4.31 8.41 3.80
N THR A 75 -3.92 7.33 3.12
CA THR A 75 -4.67 6.07 3.11
C THR A 75 -4.71 5.44 4.50
N VAL A 76 -3.59 5.36 5.21
CA VAL A 76 -3.53 4.84 6.59
C VAL A 76 -4.42 5.67 7.51
N SER A 77 -4.35 7.00 7.42
CA SER A 77 -5.15 7.93 8.24
C SER A 77 -6.66 7.81 7.95
N ARG A 78 -7.04 7.63 6.68
CA ARG A 78 -8.45 7.39 6.29
C ARG A 78 -8.95 6.08 6.88
N VAL A 79 -8.20 5.01 6.67
CA VAL A 79 -8.53 3.67 7.15
C VAL A 79 -8.62 3.63 8.68
N ALA A 80 -7.70 4.29 9.38
CA ALA A 80 -7.74 4.37 10.84
C ALA A 80 -9.04 5.04 11.32
N ARG A 81 -9.47 6.13 10.69
CA ARG A 81 -10.75 6.78 10.99
C ARG A 81 -11.95 5.86 10.73
N GLU A 82 -11.96 5.15 9.61
CA GLU A 82 -13.01 4.17 9.27
C GLU A 82 -13.10 3.04 10.30
N MET A 83 -11.97 2.67 10.90
CA MET A 83 -11.86 1.64 11.93
C MET A 83 -12.03 2.19 13.36
N ASN A 84 -12.40 3.46 13.55
CA ASN A 84 -12.46 4.15 14.84
C ASN A 84 -11.16 3.98 15.65
N SER A 85 -10.02 4.01 14.97
CA SER A 85 -8.69 3.87 15.55
C SER A 85 -7.90 5.14 15.38
N HIS A 86 -6.93 5.38 16.28
CA HIS A 86 -5.93 6.42 16.14
C HIS A 86 -4.57 5.78 15.90
N VAL A 87 -3.80 6.35 14.96
CA VAL A 87 -2.43 5.92 14.67
C VAL A 87 -1.50 7.13 14.56
N GLU A 88 -0.27 6.95 14.99
CA GLU A 88 0.82 7.87 14.76
C GLU A 88 1.62 7.38 13.55
N LEU A 89 1.97 8.30 12.64
CA LEU A 89 2.70 7.98 11.43
C LEU A 89 4.15 8.45 11.56
N VAL A 90 5.07 7.56 11.24
CA VAL A 90 6.51 7.82 11.22
C VAL A 90 7.02 7.75 9.79
N ASP A 91 7.65 8.84 9.34
CA ASP A 91 8.15 8.96 7.98
C ASP A 91 9.49 8.23 7.82
N GLY A 92 9.55 7.34 6.83
CA GLY A 92 10.74 6.59 6.44
C GLY A 92 11.12 6.87 4.98
N LEU A 93 11.42 8.13 4.64
CA LEU A 93 11.88 8.47 3.29
C LEU A 93 13.30 7.98 3.07
N VAL A 94 13.50 7.23 1.98
CA VAL A 94 14.79 6.63 1.59
C VAL A 94 15.25 7.25 0.29
N ASP A 95 16.41 7.90 0.29
CA ASP A 95 17.06 8.31 -0.95
C ASP A 95 17.77 7.11 -1.58
N ALA A 96 17.18 6.58 -2.63
CA ALA A 96 17.68 5.40 -3.34
C ALA A 96 17.95 5.68 -4.82
N PHE A 97 18.11 6.95 -5.19
CA PHE A 97 18.38 7.31 -6.59
C PHE A 97 19.62 6.63 -7.12
N GLY A 98 19.49 5.91 -8.23
CA GLY A 98 20.61 5.20 -8.89
C GLY A 98 21.13 3.97 -8.14
N ALA A 99 20.47 3.52 -7.07
CA ALA A 99 20.86 2.32 -6.35
C ALA A 99 20.46 1.06 -7.13
N ASP A 100 21.37 0.08 -7.21
CA ASP A 100 21.01 -1.27 -7.61
C ASP A 100 20.13 -1.94 -6.52
N GLN A 101 19.57 -3.10 -6.86
CA GLN A 101 18.63 -3.80 -5.97
C GLN A 101 19.23 -4.16 -4.60
N ASN A 102 20.51 -4.55 -4.54
CA ASN A 102 21.16 -4.94 -3.28
C ASN A 102 21.40 -3.71 -2.40
N LYS A 103 21.90 -2.63 -2.99
CA LYS A 103 22.10 -1.35 -2.32
C LYS A 103 20.76 -0.78 -1.85
N PHE A 104 19.74 -0.85 -2.69
CA PHE A 104 18.40 -0.41 -2.32
C PHE A 104 17.83 -1.18 -1.13
N LYS A 105 17.95 -2.51 -1.12
CA LYS A 105 17.57 -3.35 0.01
C LYS A 105 18.30 -2.95 1.30
N ALA A 106 19.59 -2.71 1.21
CA ALA A 106 20.40 -2.28 2.36
C ALA A 106 19.94 -0.91 2.90
N LEU A 107 19.61 0.05 2.02
CA LEU A 107 19.09 1.37 2.41
C LEU A 107 17.72 1.26 3.09
N LEU A 108 16.83 0.42 2.58
CA LEU A 108 15.52 0.15 3.21
C LEU A 108 15.69 -0.44 4.60
N CYS A 109 16.59 -1.43 4.76
CA CYS A 109 16.89 -2.02 6.05
C CYS A 109 17.45 -1.00 7.04
N ALA A 110 18.41 -0.16 6.62
CA ALA A 110 19.00 0.86 7.45
C ALA A 110 17.96 1.90 7.93
N LYS A 111 17.08 2.34 7.03
CA LYS A 111 16.00 3.28 7.39
C LYS A 111 14.98 2.63 8.34
N ALA A 112 14.66 1.36 8.13
CA ALA A 112 13.78 0.63 9.04
C ALA A 112 14.38 0.51 10.45
N GLU A 113 15.71 0.24 10.58
CA GLU A 113 16.41 0.21 11.85
C GLU A 113 16.39 1.59 12.54
N GLU A 114 16.59 2.68 11.80
CA GLU A 114 16.56 4.05 12.32
C GLU A 114 15.24 4.39 13.02
N ILE A 115 14.12 3.93 12.47
CA ILE A 115 12.77 4.21 13.00
C ILE A 115 12.22 3.07 13.88
N ALA A 116 12.96 1.98 14.05
CA ALA A 116 12.44 0.76 14.67
C ALA A 116 11.84 1.00 16.07
N ASP A 117 12.46 1.81 16.91
CA ASP A 117 11.98 2.08 18.28
C ASP A 117 10.73 2.98 18.32
N GLN A 118 10.43 3.65 17.21
CA GLN A 118 9.33 4.59 17.09
C GLN A 118 8.06 3.96 16.51
N VAL A 119 8.13 2.72 16.00
CA VAL A 119 7.03 2.08 15.26
C VAL A 119 6.65 0.73 15.86
N ASP A 120 5.43 0.29 15.62
CA ASP A 120 4.94 -1.03 15.94
C ASP A 120 4.88 -1.94 14.71
N VAL A 121 4.69 -1.33 13.53
CA VAL A 121 4.60 -1.98 12.22
C VAL A 121 5.19 -1.08 11.15
N VAL A 122 5.76 -1.65 10.11
CA VAL A 122 6.32 -0.93 8.95
C VAL A 122 5.55 -1.26 7.68
N LEU A 123 5.19 -0.24 6.91
CA LEU A 123 4.62 -0.35 5.57
C LEU A 123 5.64 -0.01 4.49
N LEU A 124 5.71 -0.83 3.47
CA LEU A 124 6.44 -0.55 2.24
C LEU A 124 5.47 0.08 1.23
N ALA A 125 5.58 1.40 1.04
CA ALA A 125 4.63 2.19 0.26
C ALA A 125 4.60 1.85 -1.24
N GLN A 126 5.64 1.19 -1.75
CA GLN A 126 5.75 0.79 -3.15
C GLN A 126 5.77 -0.73 -3.26
N GLY A 127 4.89 -1.31 -4.09
CA GLY A 127 4.83 -2.76 -4.32
C GLY A 127 6.14 -3.38 -4.81
N SER A 128 6.98 -2.59 -5.49
CA SER A 128 8.33 -2.99 -5.92
C SER A 128 9.31 -3.24 -4.77
N MET A 129 8.99 -2.80 -3.53
CA MET A 129 9.80 -3.05 -2.34
C MET A 129 9.51 -4.39 -1.67
N ALA A 130 8.50 -5.13 -2.10
CA ALA A 130 8.04 -6.37 -1.47
C ALA A 130 9.15 -7.40 -1.24
N TYR A 131 10.15 -7.45 -2.12
CA TYR A 131 11.31 -8.34 -1.99
C TYR A 131 12.21 -8.05 -0.76
N ALA A 132 12.05 -6.90 -0.13
CA ALA A 132 12.81 -6.50 1.06
C ALA A 132 12.04 -6.81 2.38
N GLU A 133 10.78 -7.22 2.31
CA GLU A 133 9.89 -7.44 3.47
C GLU A 133 10.54 -8.35 4.53
N ASP A 134 10.96 -9.55 4.13
CA ASP A 134 11.56 -10.53 5.04
C ASP A 134 12.87 -10.03 5.66
N ALA A 135 13.74 -9.41 4.86
CA ALA A 135 15.03 -8.92 5.34
C ALA A 135 14.88 -7.75 6.33
N ILE A 136 13.89 -6.89 6.14
CA ILE A 136 13.59 -5.82 7.08
C ILE A 136 13.00 -6.43 8.36
N HIS A 137 12.06 -7.36 8.24
CA HIS A 137 11.46 -8.05 9.38
C HIS A 137 12.52 -8.74 10.25
N GLU A 138 13.44 -9.49 9.65
CA GLU A 138 14.54 -10.16 10.35
C GLU A 138 15.43 -9.17 11.12
N LYS A 139 15.65 -7.97 10.58
CA LYS A 139 16.49 -6.95 11.22
C LYS A 139 15.84 -6.25 12.40
N ILE A 140 14.56 -5.87 12.25
CA ILE A 140 13.88 -5.02 13.25
C ILE A 140 12.98 -5.81 14.20
N GLY A 141 12.69 -7.09 13.90
CA GLY A 141 11.82 -7.96 14.69
C GLY A 141 10.35 -7.51 14.76
N LYS A 142 9.91 -6.66 13.83
CA LYS A 142 8.55 -6.11 13.79
C LYS A 142 7.85 -6.49 12.49
N PRO A 143 6.51 -6.51 12.47
CA PRO A 143 5.76 -6.75 11.24
C PRO A 143 6.12 -5.74 10.15
N VAL A 144 6.37 -6.26 8.95
CA VAL A 144 6.61 -5.45 7.74
C VAL A 144 5.58 -5.89 6.71
N LEU A 145 4.91 -4.95 6.08
CA LEU A 145 3.82 -5.21 5.17
C LEU A 145 4.09 -4.57 3.81
N SER A 146 3.80 -5.31 2.75
CA SER A 146 3.84 -4.81 1.36
C SER A 146 2.53 -5.09 0.64
N SER A 147 2.17 -4.24 -0.29
CA SER A 147 0.84 -4.25 -0.92
C SER A 147 0.50 -5.45 -1.83
N PRO A 148 1.43 -6.15 -2.51
CA PRO A 148 1.06 -7.14 -3.54
C PRO A 148 0.17 -8.27 -3.04
N ARG A 149 0.48 -8.87 -1.89
CA ARG A 149 -0.32 -9.99 -1.34
C ARG A 149 -1.73 -9.53 -0.91
N PHE A 150 -1.84 -8.35 -0.31
CA PHE A 150 -3.11 -7.78 0.13
C PHE A 150 -4.00 -7.41 -1.05
N GLY A 151 -3.41 -6.82 -2.09
CA GLY A 151 -4.11 -6.49 -3.33
C GLY A 151 -4.64 -7.74 -4.04
N ALA A 152 -3.84 -8.80 -4.12
CA ALA A 152 -4.26 -10.08 -4.70
C ALA A 152 -5.43 -10.69 -3.90
N GLN A 153 -5.37 -10.67 -2.57
CA GLN A 153 -6.45 -11.16 -1.71
C GLN A 153 -7.73 -10.33 -1.87
N ALA A 154 -7.61 -9.00 -1.88
CA ALA A 154 -8.76 -8.10 -2.06
C ALA A 154 -9.43 -8.33 -3.42
N LEU A 155 -8.63 -8.55 -4.47
CA LEU A 155 -9.12 -8.84 -5.79
C LEU A 155 -9.86 -10.19 -5.85
N ALA A 156 -9.25 -11.24 -5.28
CA ALA A 156 -9.87 -12.57 -5.20
C ALA A 156 -11.22 -12.51 -4.45
N LYS A 157 -11.27 -11.77 -3.34
CA LYS A 157 -12.52 -11.55 -2.58
C LYS A 157 -13.58 -10.84 -3.42
N ALA A 158 -13.21 -9.76 -4.12
CA ALA A 158 -14.15 -9.02 -4.98
C ALA A 158 -14.71 -9.87 -6.13
N LEU A 159 -13.92 -10.82 -6.66
CA LEU A 159 -14.38 -11.77 -7.67
C LEU A 159 -15.36 -12.80 -7.08
N GLN A 160 -15.04 -13.37 -5.89
CA GLN A 160 -15.93 -14.32 -5.21
C GLN A 160 -17.28 -13.71 -4.83
N GLU A 161 -17.32 -12.47 -4.38
CA GLU A 161 -18.56 -11.75 -4.07
C GLU A 161 -19.45 -11.55 -5.29
N LYS A 162 -18.89 -11.61 -6.51
CA LYS A 162 -19.66 -11.59 -7.77
C LYS A 162 -20.07 -12.98 -8.26
N GLY A 163 -19.76 -14.04 -7.55
CA GLY A 163 -20.14 -15.41 -7.93
C GLY A 163 -19.29 -16.01 -9.06
N MET A 164 -18.05 -15.56 -9.18
CA MET A 164 -17.06 -16.07 -10.15
C MET A 164 -15.95 -16.84 -9.46
#